data_23f857786293710cb30d42a7dd79cc76
#
_entry.id   23f857786293710cb30d42a7dd79cc76
#
_cell.length_a   1.000
_cell.length_b   1.000
_cell.length_c   1.000
_cell.angle_alpha   90.00
_cell.angle_beta   90.00
_cell.angle_gamma   90.00
#
_symmetry.space_group_name_H-M   'P 1'
#
loop_
_entity.id
_entity.type
_entity.pdbx_description
1 polymer ?
#
loop_
_entity_poly.entity_id
_entity_poly.type
_entity_poly.pdbx_seq_one_letter_code
_entity_poly.pdbx_strand_id
1 'polypeptide(L)'
;AYLSAACQKFEELYGIQVDYQRLSTGEVYTKIEEEAGSPSADVWFGGTTDPYNEAVAAGLLEPYDAMNASHLISDTYKDADGNWYGIYKGILGFMVNTEELDRLGLDAPQDWDDLIKPEYKGLVGISNPSTAGTAKLVINTMVQMKGHDEAMEYFKALDKNVYQYTKSGSGPSKMVGPGECVIAVGFLHDGITQILSGYDNIELIIPSSGTSYEIGATAIFKGCKHENAAKLWIEYALSPECVNIAKENESYQFLVIDNAEQPEEATQFGLDPDNVIDYDFEDAKEHTAQYVEDFFEAVTNGSAENADSSRFLTE
;
A
#
# COMPACT_ATOMS: atom_id res chain seq x y z
N ALA A 1 -2.20 2.13 -14.95
CA ALA A 1 -1.47 1.71 -16.15
C ALA A 1 -0.93 0.27 -16.00
N TYR A 2 -0.08 -0.04 -14.99
CA TYR A 2 0.57 -1.36 -14.83
C TYR A 2 -0.41 -2.55 -14.86
N LEU A 3 -1.48 -2.57 -14.03
CA LEU A 3 -2.45 -3.66 -14.01
C LEU A 3 -3.06 -3.92 -15.40
N SER A 4 -3.45 -2.85 -16.11
CA SER A 4 -4.01 -2.98 -17.47
C SER A 4 -3.01 -3.60 -18.45
N ALA A 5 -1.75 -3.15 -18.40
CA ALA A 5 -0.68 -3.69 -19.24
C ALA A 5 -0.35 -5.15 -18.90
N ALA A 6 -0.36 -5.51 -17.60
CA ALA A 6 -0.17 -6.89 -17.16
C ALA A 6 -1.29 -7.82 -17.67
N CYS A 7 -2.55 -7.38 -17.59
CA CYS A 7 -3.69 -8.14 -18.13
C CYS A 7 -3.55 -8.33 -19.65
N GLN A 8 -3.27 -7.26 -20.39
CA GLN A 8 -3.08 -7.32 -21.83
C GLN A 8 -1.94 -8.27 -22.23
N LYS A 9 -0.82 -8.21 -21.50
CA LYS A 9 0.33 -9.08 -21.76
C LYS A 9 0.01 -10.55 -21.50
N PHE A 10 -0.75 -10.83 -20.44
CA PHE A 10 -1.22 -12.18 -20.16
C PHE A 10 -2.12 -12.72 -21.30
N GLU A 11 -3.05 -11.90 -21.79
CA GLU A 11 -3.89 -12.25 -22.93
C GLU A 11 -3.07 -12.54 -24.19
N GLU A 12 -2.05 -11.71 -24.47
CA GLU A 12 -1.14 -11.91 -25.63
C GLU A 12 -0.37 -13.23 -25.54
N LEU A 13 0.12 -13.58 -24.33
CA LEU A 13 0.96 -14.77 -24.13
C LEU A 13 0.15 -16.07 -24.13
N TYR A 14 -1.05 -16.05 -23.52
CA TYR A 14 -1.78 -17.28 -23.23
C TYR A 14 -3.13 -17.40 -23.93
N GLY A 15 -3.61 -16.36 -24.60
CA GLY A 15 -4.91 -16.35 -25.29
C GLY A 15 -6.10 -16.41 -24.34
N ILE A 16 -5.90 -16.03 -23.06
CA ILE A 16 -6.94 -16.01 -22.02
C ILE A 16 -7.31 -14.57 -21.74
N GLN A 17 -8.56 -14.20 -21.98
CA GLN A 17 -9.08 -12.87 -21.70
C GLN A 17 -9.10 -12.60 -20.19
N VAL A 18 -8.72 -11.37 -19.79
CA VAL A 18 -8.71 -10.91 -18.38
C VAL A 18 -9.57 -9.66 -18.24
N ASP A 19 -10.68 -9.79 -17.55
CA ASP A 19 -11.46 -8.64 -17.07
C ASP A 19 -10.99 -8.27 -15.68
N TYR A 20 -10.84 -6.97 -15.37
CA TYR A 20 -10.38 -6.54 -14.07
C TYR A 20 -11.21 -5.39 -13.49
N GLN A 21 -11.27 -5.33 -12.18
CA GLN A 21 -11.81 -4.22 -11.42
C GLN A 21 -10.74 -3.68 -10.46
N ARG A 22 -10.53 -2.37 -10.44
CA ARG A 22 -9.61 -1.73 -9.48
C ARG A 22 -10.37 -1.32 -8.22
N LEU A 23 -9.94 -1.86 -7.09
CA LEU A 23 -10.45 -1.54 -5.75
C LEU A 23 -9.26 -1.27 -4.82
N SER A 24 -9.50 -0.59 -3.70
CA SER A 24 -8.53 -0.55 -2.59
C SER A 24 -8.45 -1.91 -1.91
N THR A 25 -7.31 -2.25 -1.30
CA THR A 25 -7.06 -3.59 -0.75
C THR A 25 -8.09 -3.98 0.32
N GLY A 26 -8.49 -3.04 1.19
CA GLY A 26 -9.54 -3.28 2.17
C GLY A 26 -10.92 -3.54 1.54
N GLU A 27 -11.24 -2.84 0.43
CA GLU A 27 -12.48 -3.09 -0.31
C GLU A 27 -12.49 -4.46 -0.97
N VAL A 28 -11.33 -4.94 -1.46
CA VAL A 28 -11.21 -6.30 -2.00
C VAL A 28 -11.51 -7.31 -0.91
N TYR A 29 -10.91 -7.14 0.29
CA TYR A 29 -11.18 -8.04 1.41
C TYR A 29 -12.67 -8.08 1.76
N THR A 30 -13.31 -6.93 1.97
CA THR A 30 -14.74 -6.85 2.26
C THR A 30 -15.57 -7.55 1.19
N LYS A 31 -15.26 -7.31 -0.09
CA LYS A 31 -15.97 -7.91 -1.22
C LYS A 31 -15.87 -9.44 -1.22
N ILE A 32 -14.68 -10.00 -1.06
CA ILE A 32 -14.50 -11.46 -1.08
C ILE A 32 -15.10 -12.14 0.17
N GLU A 33 -15.12 -11.43 1.30
CA GLU A 33 -15.80 -11.89 2.52
C GLU A 33 -17.31 -11.97 2.33
N GLU A 34 -17.93 -10.94 1.72
CA GLU A 34 -19.34 -10.93 1.36
C GLU A 34 -19.71 -12.03 0.33
N GLU A 35 -18.79 -12.32 -0.61
CA GLU A 35 -18.94 -13.32 -1.65
C GLU A 35 -18.59 -14.75 -1.18
N ALA A 36 -18.35 -14.98 0.09
CA ALA A 36 -17.77 -16.17 0.71
C ALA A 36 -18.10 -17.51 0.01
N GLY A 37 -17.06 -18.15 -0.55
CA GLY A 37 -17.15 -19.44 -1.24
C GLY A 37 -17.67 -19.40 -2.68
N SER A 38 -18.00 -18.22 -3.22
CA SER A 38 -18.36 -18.02 -4.63
C SER A 38 -17.88 -16.67 -5.16
N PRO A 39 -16.56 -16.44 -5.20
CA PRO A 39 -16.01 -15.16 -5.59
C PRO A 39 -16.36 -14.80 -7.04
N SER A 40 -16.60 -13.50 -7.29
CA SER A 40 -16.89 -12.97 -8.62
C SER A 40 -15.63 -12.82 -9.51
N ALA A 41 -14.44 -12.90 -8.89
CA ALA A 41 -13.14 -12.87 -9.56
C ALA A 41 -12.32 -14.13 -9.24
N ASP A 42 -11.25 -14.37 -10.00
CA ASP A 42 -10.42 -15.56 -9.83
C ASP A 42 -9.14 -15.26 -9.04
N VAL A 43 -8.57 -14.06 -9.22
CA VAL A 43 -7.29 -13.66 -8.63
C VAL A 43 -7.33 -12.27 -8.04
N TRP A 44 -6.46 -12.06 -7.07
CA TRP A 44 -6.13 -10.76 -6.50
C TRP A 44 -4.74 -10.35 -6.97
N PHE A 45 -4.54 -9.11 -7.40
CA PHE A 45 -3.26 -8.62 -7.90
C PHE A 45 -2.97 -7.22 -7.38
N GLY A 46 -1.88 -7.11 -6.60
CA GLY A 46 -1.38 -5.85 -6.05
C GLY A 46 -2.02 -5.45 -4.72
N GLY A 47 -1.44 -4.42 -4.12
CA GLY A 47 -1.82 -3.90 -2.81
C GLY A 47 -1.14 -4.63 -1.65
N THR A 48 -1.23 -4.04 -0.45
CA THR A 48 -0.52 -4.47 0.76
C THR A 48 -0.97 -5.84 1.27
N THR A 49 -0.06 -6.58 1.92
CA THR A 49 -0.30 -7.94 2.40
C THR A 49 -1.19 -8.04 3.64
N ASP A 50 -1.42 -6.95 4.40
CA ASP A 50 -2.27 -7.04 5.60
C ASP A 50 -3.67 -7.57 5.30
N PRO A 51 -4.44 -7.05 4.30
CA PRO A 51 -5.74 -7.64 3.93
C PRO A 51 -5.64 -9.04 3.31
N TYR A 52 -4.51 -9.41 2.69
CA TYR A 52 -4.28 -10.80 2.26
C TYR A 52 -4.20 -11.74 3.46
N ASN A 53 -3.49 -11.34 4.51
CA ASN A 53 -3.38 -12.12 5.74
C ASN A 53 -4.73 -12.25 6.46
N GLU A 54 -5.55 -11.19 6.48
CA GLU A 54 -6.95 -11.26 6.94
C GLU A 54 -7.74 -12.30 6.13
N ALA A 55 -7.57 -12.31 4.79
CA ALA A 55 -8.22 -13.27 3.90
C ALA A 55 -7.72 -14.71 4.12
N VAL A 56 -6.43 -14.92 4.42
CA VAL A 56 -5.88 -16.22 4.81
C VAL A 56 -6.54 -16.71 6.09
N ALA A 57 -6.60 -15.87 7.13
CA ALA A 57 -7.22 -16.21 8.41
C ALA A 57 -8.71 -16.57 8.27
N ALA A 58 -9.42 -15.88 7.37
CA ALA A 58 -10.82 -16.14 7.05
C ALA A 58 -11.01 -17.35 6.09
N GLY A 59 -9.93 -17.95 5.58
CA GLY A 59 -10.00 -19.09 4.66
C GLY A 59 -10.56 -18.74 3.27
N LEU A 60 -10.33 -17.53 2.79
CA LEU A 60 -10.85 -16.97 1.53
C LEU A 60 -9.90 -17.10 0.35
N LEU A 61 -8.64 -17.52 0.58
CA LEU A 61 -7.63 -17.73 -0.45
C LEU A 61 -7.40 -19.22 -0.68
N GLU A 62 -7.00 -19.57 -1.90
CA GLU A 62 -6.64 -20.93 -2.31
C GLU A 62 -5.12 -21.06 -2.38
N PRO A 63 -4.50 -21.93 -1.56
CA PRO A 63 -3.06 -22.14 -1.61
C PRO A 63 -2.65 -22.80 -2.92
N TYR A 64 -1.53 -22.33 -3.46
CA TYR A 64 -0.92 -22.89 -4.67
C TYR A 64 0.60 -22.90 -4.54
N ASP A 65 1.24 -24.03 -4.77
CA ASP A 65 2.69 -24.17 -4.78
C ASP A 65 3.24 -23.70 -6.14
N ALA A 66 3.54 -22.41 -6.25
CA ALA A 66 3.99 -21.80 -7.48
C ALA A 66 5.46 -22.14 -7.77
N MET A 67 5.75 -22.62 -8.98
CA MET A 67 7.13 -22.94 -9.42
C MET A 67 8.01 -21.69 -9.47
N ASN A 68 7.46 -20.58 -9.96
CA ASN A 68 8.19 -19.31 -10.07
C ASN A 68 8.42 -18.63 -8.72
N ALA A 69 7.83 -19.12 -7.62
CA ALA A 69 8.16 -18.67 -6.27
C ALA A 69 9.64 -18.92 -5.89
N SER A 70 10.33 -19.83 -6.61
CA SER A 70 11.79 -20.05 -6.49
C SER A 70 12.63 -18.82 -6.89
N HIS A 71 12.05 -17.86 -7.60
CA HIS A 71 12.69 -16.59 -7.98
C HIS A 71 12.48 -15.45 -6.98
N LEU A 72 11.73 -15.66 -5.91
CA LEU A 72 11.61 -14.68 -4.84
C LEU A 72 12.96 -14.50 -4.12
N ILE A 73 13.36 -13.24 -3.92
CA ILE A 73 14.65 -12.90 -3.29
C ILE A 73 14.71 -13.20 -1.78
N SER A 74 13.57 -13.47 -1.16
CA SER A 74 13.44 -13.86 0.26
C SER A 74 12.12 -14.59 0.50
N ASP A 75 12.11 -15.50 1.49
CA ASP A 75 10.89 -16.15 1.98
C ASP A 75 9.90 -15.17 2.63
N THR A 76 10.35 -13.97 3.02
CA THR A 76 9.48 -12.88 3.51
C THR A 76 8.43 -12.44 2.47
N TYR A 77 8.70 -12.66 1.19
CA TYR A 77 7.82 -12.26 0.09
C TYR A 77 6.81 -13.33 -0.32
N LYS A 78 6.45 -14.23 0.58
CA LYS A 78 5.35 -15.21 0.37
C LYS A 78 4.72 -15.61 1.69
N ASP A 79 3.48 -16.05 1.63
CA ASP A 79 2.87 -16.80 2.72
C ASP A 79 3.49 -18.21 2.81
N ALA A 80 3.70 -18.70 4.03
CA ALA A 80 4.36 -20.00 4.28
C ALA A 80 3.64 -21.19 3.64
N ASP A 81 2.31 -21.10 3.55
CA ASP A 81 1.45 -22.14 2.97
C ASP A 81 1.10 -21.87 1.50
N GLY A 82 1.67 -20.81 0.88
CA GLY A 82 1.46 -20.49 -0.52
C GLY A 82 0.10 -19.83 -0.83
N ASN A 83 -0.50 -19.16 0.13
CA ASN A 83 -1.77 -18.47 -0.07
C ASN A 83 -1.61 -17.16 -0.86
N TRP A 84 -0.46 -16.51 -0.76
CA TRP A 84 -0.11 -15.31 -1.55
C TRP A 84 1.39 -15.24 -1.83
N TYR A 85 1.75 -14.48 -2.87
CA TYR A 85 3.13 -14.25 -3.32
C TYR A 85 3.35 -12.76 -3.56
N GLY A 86 4.47 -12.23 -3.05
CA GLY A 86 4.91 -10.87 -3.28
C GLY A 86 5.41 -10.66 -4.72
N ILE A 87 5.09 -9.51 -5.27
CA ILE A 87 5.50 -9.10 -6.62
C ILE A 87 6.33 -7.82 -6.59
N TYR A 88 6.16 -6.97 -5.58
CA TYR A 88 6.93 -5.75 -5.38
C TYR A 88 7.01 -5.34 -3.91
N LYS A 89 7.91 -4.38 -3.65
CA LYS A 89 8.12 -3.72 -2.36
C LYS A 89 8.02 -2.21 -2.55
N GLY A 90 7.26 -1.53 -1.69
CA GLY A 90 7.11 -0.08 -1.68
C GLY A 90 7.50 0.52 -0.33
N ILE A 91 8.31 1.58 -0.31
CA ILE A 91 8.77 2.25 0.91
C ILE A 91 7.73 3.29 1.33
N LEU A 92 7.32 3.26 2.60
CA LEU A 92 6.45 4.25 3.21
C LEU A 92 7.24 5.53 3.53
N GLY A 93 6.63 6.70 3.37
CA GLY A 93 7.27 7.97 3.70
C GLY A 93 6.37 9.17 3.45
N PHE A 94 6.99 10.33 3.26
CA PHE A 94 6.28 11.56 3.01
C PHE A 94 6.59 12.10 1.62
N MET A 95 5.59 12.70 1.01
CA MET A 95 5.70 13.53 -0.18
C MET A 95 5.28 14.94 0.21
N VAL A 96 6.10 15.94 -0.05
CA VAL A 96 5.81 17.32 0.35
C VAL A 96 5.80 18.24 -0.86
N ASN A 97 4.86 19.20 -0.87
CA ASN A 97 4.82 20.26 -1.86
C ASN A 97 5.75 21.40 -1.40
N THR A 98 6.91 21.52 -2.01
CA THR A 98 7.92 22.50 -1.64
C THR A 98 7.49 23.94 -1.90
N GLU A 99 6.72 24.19 -2.95
CA GLU A 99 6.20 25.54 -3.26
C GLU A 99 5.17 26.01 -2.21
N GLU A 100 4.31 25.10 -1.77
CA GLU A 100 3.33 25.40 -0.72
C GLU A 100 3.99 25.59 0.65
N LEU A 101 5.00 24.76 0.99
CA LEU A 101 5.80 24.93 2.21
C LEU A 101 6.49 26.31 2.21
N ASP A 102 7.15 26.67 1.12
CA ASP A 102 7.79 27.99 0.96
C ASP A 102 6.79 29.14 1.08
N ARG A 103 5.63 29.02 0.43
CA ARG A 103 4.55 30.02 0.51
C ARG A 103 4.03 30.22 1.93
N LEU A 104 4.01 29.16 2.73
CA LEU A 104 3.57 29.17 4.13
C LEU A 104 4.69 29.54 5.09
N GLY A 105 5.94 29.55 4.63
CA GLY A 105 7.13 29.79 5.47
C GLY A 105 7.39 28.63 6.44
N LEU A 106 7.13 27.41 6.02
CA LEU A 106 7.29 26.18 6.80
C LEU A 106 8.45 25.34 6.27
N ASP A 107 9.17 24.71 7.19
CA ASP A 107 10.18 23.70 6.83
C ASP A 107 9.47 22.37 6.45
N ALA A 108 10.16 21.54 5.67
CA ALA A 108 9.68 20.19 5.37
C ALA A 108 9.85 19.27 6.60
N PRO A 109 8.84 18.43 6.95
CA PRO A 109 8.98 17.47 8.03
C PRO A 109 10.07 16.45 7.69
N GLN A 110 10.93 16.12 8.67
CA GLN A 110 12.02 15.16 8.49
C GLN A 110 11.73 13.83 9.20
N ASP A 111 10.72 13.80 10.07
CA ASP A 111 10.38 12.62 10.86
C ASP A 111 8.89 12.57 11.20
N TRP A 112 8.44 11.40 11.64
CA TRP A 112 7.05 11.17 12.05
C TRP A 112 6.58 12.18 13.10
N ASP A 113 7.40 12.49 14.10
CA ASP A 113 7.05 13.43 15.15
C ASP A 113 6.94 14.88 14.67
N ASP A 114 7.49 15.21 13.52
CA ASP A 114 7.27 16.51 12.90
C ASP A 114 5.82 16.69 12.43
N LEU A 115 5.17 15.61 11.96
CA LEU A 115 3.81 15.69 11.42
C LEU A 115 2.77 16.12 12.48
N ILE A 116 3.07 15.98 13.76
CA ILE A 116 2.17 16.39 14.86
C ILE A 116 2.41 17.83 15.34
N LYS A 117 3.37 18.56 14.76
CA LYS A 117 3.61 19.96 15.09
C LYS A 117 2.42 20.83 14.67
N PRO A 118 2.04 21.81 15.51
CA PRO A 118 0.82 22.61 15.27
C PRO A 118 0.87 23.46 14.01
N GLU A 119 2.07 23.78 13.47
CA GLU A 119 2.22 24.51 12.20
C GLU A 119 1.72 23.76 10.97
N TYR A 120 1.62 22.43 11.03
CA TYR A 120 1.09 21.61 9.93
C TYR A 120 -0.42 21.36 10.00
N LYS A 121 -1.12 22.10 10.86
CA LYS A 121 -2.57 21.93 11.04
C LYS A 121 -3.35 22.04 9.72
N GLY A 122 -4.06 20.95 9.38
CA GLY A 122 -4.86 20.86 8.17
C GLY A 122 -4.06 20.74 6.87
N LEU A 123 -2.77 20.37 6.94
CA LEU A 123 -1.89 20.25 5.78
C LEU A 123 -1.56 18.81 5.38
N VAL A 124 -1.87 17.84 6.24
CA VAL A 124 -1.50 16.44 6.04
C VAL A 124 -2.62 15.66 5.36
N GLY A 125 -2.30 15.01 4.25
CA GLY A 125 -3.15 14.00 3.59
C GLY A 125 -2.68 12.59 3.97
N ILE A 126 -3.61 11.74 4.38
CA ILE A 126 -3.37 10.32 4.69
C ILE A 126 -4.57 9.50 4.22
N SER A 127 -4.42 8.21 4.00
CA SER A 127 -5.55 7.36 3.60
C SER A 127 -6.37 6.87 4.80
N ASN A 128 -7.63 6.48 4.52
CA ASN A 128 -8.56 5.97 5.53
C ASN A 128 -8.25 4.49 5.85
N PRO A 129 -7.98 4.13 7.11
CA PRO A 129 -7.64 2.75 7.47
C PRO A 129 -8.79 1.75 7.33
N SER A 130 -10.04 2.21 7.22
CA SER A 130 -11.16 1.29 6.93
C SER A 130 -11.19 0.82 5.47
N THR A 131 -10.54 1.56 4.55
CA THR A 131 -10.59 1.27 3.10
C THR A 131 -9.22 0.97 2.48
N ALA A 132 -8.14 1.51 3.04
CA ALA A 132 -6.81 1.47 2.44
C ALA A 132 -5.80 0.69 3.29
N GLY A 133 -5.14 -0.30 2.68
CA GLY A 133 -4.03 -1.03 3.31
C GLY A 133 -2.84 -0.14 3.67
N THR A 134 -2.57 0.92 2.89
CA THR A 134 -1.52 1.91 3.21
C THR A 134 -1.70 2.52 4.58
N ALA A 135 -2.93 2.90 4.96
CA ALA A 135 -3.20 3.46 6.28
C ALA A 135 -3.06 2.41 7.40
N LYS A 136 -3.44 1.16 7.14
CA LYS A 136 -3.20 0.04 8.07
C LYS A 136 -1.70 -0.13 8.33
N LEU A 137 -0.88 -0.08 7.26
CA LEU A 137 0.57 -0.13 7.38
C LEU A 137 1.13 1.04 8.18
N VAL A 138 0.61 2.27 8.01
CA VAL A 138 1.03 3.43 8.84
C VAL A 138 0.74 3.17 10.32
N ILE A 139 -0.44 2.63 10.64
CA ILE A 139 -0.81 2.29 12.03
C ILE A 139 0.16 1.26 12.60
N ASN A 140 0.36 0.14 11.91
CA ASN A 140 1.28 -0.91 12.34
C ASN A 140 2.71 -0.38 12.51
N THR A 141 3.19 0.45 11.59
CA THR A 141 4.51 1.08 11.66
C THR A 141 4.66 1.90 12.94
N MET A 142 3.69 2.73 13.26
CA MET A 142 3.74 3.55 14.48
C MET A 142 3.66 2.69 15.74
N VAL A 143 2.82 1.66 15.76
CA VAL A 143 2.73 0.74 16.91
C VAL A 143 4.06 -0.01 17.12
N GLN A 144 4.68 -0.50 16.05
CA GLN A 144 5.95 -1.21 16.15
C GLN A 144 7.13 -0.30 16.54
N MET A 145 7.12 0.97 16.09
CA MET A 145 8.18 1.93 16.42
C MET A 145 8.04 2.55 17.82
N LYS A 146 6.82 2.81 18.27
CA LYS A 146 6.54 3.59 19.50
C LYS A 146 5.93 2.77 20.63
N GLY A 147 5.38 1.59 20.34
CA GLY A 147 4.46 0.87 21.21
C GLY A 147 3.03 1.37 21.06
N HIS A 148 2.07 0.50 21.40
CA HIS A 148 0.64 0.71 21.16
C HIS A 148 0.10 2.04 21.74
N ASP A 149 0.29 2.27 23.04
CA ASP A 149 -0.31 3.44 23.71
C ASP A 149 0.25 4.77 23.19
N GLU A 150 1.57 4.83 22.95
CA GLU A 150 2.20 6.03 22.40
C GLU A 150 1.78 6.27 20.93
N ALA A 151 1.60 5.21 20.16
CA ALA A 151 1.09 5.31 18.79
C ALA A 151 -0.34 5.87 18.77
N MET A 152 -1.23 5.45 19.66
CA MET A 152 -2.60 5.98 19.72
C MET A 152 -2.62 7.45 20.14
N GLU A 153 -1.79 7.88 21.08
CA GLU A 153 -1.63 9.32 21.43
C GLU A 153 -1.02 10.11 20.25
N TYR A 154 -0.07 9.53 19.52
CA TYR A 154 0.46 10.12 18.30
C TYR A 154 -0.65 10.35 17.26
N PHE A 155 -1.53 9.38 17.00
CA PHE A 155 -2.63 9.54 16.04
C PHE A 155 -3.65 10.57 16.47
N LYS A 156 -3.95 10.71 17.77
CA LYS A 156 -4.78 11.81 18.28
C LYS A 156 -4.17 13.19 17.99
N ALA A 157 -2.85 13.28 18.05
CA ALA A 157 -2.15 14.52 17.73
C ALA A 157 -2.11 14.77 16.23
N LEU A 158 -1.79 13.75 15.43
CA LEU A 158 -1.74 13.79 13.98
C LEU A 158 -3.10 14.15 13.37
N ASP A 159 -4.20 13.61 13.90
CA ASP A 159 -5.55 13.86 13.42
C ASP A 159 -5.90 15.36 13.36
N LYS A 160 -5.34 16.15 14.28
CA LYS A 160 -5.55 17.63 14.30
C LYS A 160 -4.90 18.32 13.09
N ASN A 161 -3.90 17.67 12.48
CA ASN A 161 -3.16 18.17 11.34
C ASN A 161 -3.63 17.56 10.02
N VAL A 162 -4.47 16.51 10.07
CA VAL A 162 -4.99 15.88 8.87
C VAL A 162 -6.04 16.76 8.20
N TYR A 163 -5.81 17.05 6.93
CA TYR A 163 -6.77 17.70 6.04
C TYR A 163 -7.88 16.71 5.64
N GLN A 164 -7.48 15.52 5.18
CA GLN A 164 -8.42 14.52 4.70
C GLN A 164 -7.84 13.11 4.80
N TYR A 165 -8.71 12.15 5.10
CA TYR A 165 -8.46 10.71 5.00
C TYR A 165 -9.04 10.19 3.68
N THR A 166 -8.19 9.93 2.70
CA THR A 166 -8.63 9.51 1.36
C THR A 166 -9.07 8.06 1.33
N LYS A 167 -10.02 7.71 0.48
CA LYS A 167 -10.45 6.33 0.28
C LYS A 167 -9.32 5.40 -0.17
N SER A 168 -8.52 5.84 -1.14
CA SER A 168 -7.42 5.07 -1.75
C SER A 168 -6.10 5.40 -1.08
N GLY A 169 -5.23 4.38 -0.90
CA GLY A 169 -3.87 4.56 -0.40
C GLY A 169 -3.01 5.52 -1.22
N SER A 170 -3.20 5.54 -2.54
CA SER A 170 -2.53 6.50 -3.45
C SER A 170 -3.26 7.85 -3.61
N GLY A 171 -4.31 8.08 -2.82
CA GLY A 171 -5.04 9.36 -2.85
C GLY A 171 -4.16 10.54 -2.47
N PRO A 172 -3.46 10.50 -1.31
CA PRO A 172 -2.66 11.62 -0.85
C PRO A 172 -1.56 12.03 -1.85
N SER A 173 -0.88 11.07 -2.50
CA SER A 173 0.16 11.36 -3.50
C SER A 173 -0.35 12.18 -4.69
N LYS A 174 -1.61 12.02 -5.06
CA LYS A 174 -2.24 12.76 -6.17
C LYS A 174 -2.68 14.16 -5.75
N MET A 175 -2.82 14.42 -4.47
CA MET A 175 -3.25 15.70 -3.90
C MET A 175 -2.09 16.65 -3.63
N VAL A 176 -0.88 16.11 -3.40
CA VAL A 176 0.27 16.92 -2.98
C VAL A 176 0.81 17.79 -4.11
N GLY A 177 0.95 17.25 -5.32
CA GLY A 177 1.45 18.02 -6.48
C GLY A 177 0.57 19.22 -6.82
N PRO A 178 -0.76 19.07 -6.98
CA PRO A 178 -1.69 20.18 -7.17
C PRO A 178 -1.81 21.13 -5.97
N GLY A 179 -1.31 20.77 -4.79
CA GLY A 179 -1.41 21.58 -3.57
C GLY A 179 -2.75 21.47 -2.83
N GLU A 180 -3.51 20.40 -3.08
CA GLU A 180 -4.73 20.10 -2.31
C GLU A 180 -4.42 19.65 -0.88
N CYS A 181 -3.29 18.99 -0.67
CA CYS A 181 -2.62 18.89 0.61
C CYS A 181 -1.15 19.28 0.44
N VAL A 182 -0.48 19.63 1.54
CA VAL A 182 0.93 20.07 1.50
C VAL A 182 1.88 18.93 1.81
N ILE A 183 1.45 18.01 2.65
CA ILE A 183 2.20 16.83 3.07
C ILE A 183 1.31 15.61 2.83
N ALA A 184 1.79 14.64 2.07
CA ALA A 184 1.11 13.38 1.85
C ALA A 184 1.89 12.25 2.52
N VAL A 185 1.20 11.40 3.29
CA VAL A 185 1.75 10.16 3.85
C VAL A 185 1.33 8.99 2.97
N GLY A 186 2.30 8.24 2.45
CA GLY A 186 2.03 7.11 1.56
C GLY A 186 3.30 6.50 1.00
N PHE A 187 3.17 5.74 -0.09
CA PHE A 187 4.34 5.10 -0.70
C PHE A 187 5.11 6.06 -1.59
N LEU A 188 6.42 6.10 -1.42
CA LEU A 188 7.31 7.03 -2.11
C LEU A 188 7.38 6.79 -3.62
N HIS A 189 7.14 5.57 -4.10
CA HIS A 189 7.03 5.30 -5.54
C HIS A 189 5.83 5.98 -6.21
N ASP A 190 4.73 6.22 -5.47
CA ASP A 190 3.62 7.03 -5.97
C ASP A 190 4.05 8.50 -6.15
N GLY A 191 4.90 9.01 -5.26
CA GLY A 191 5.50 10.33 -5.39
C GLY A 191 6.41 10.44 -6.62
N ILE A 192 7.23 9.42 -6.90
CA ILE A 192 8.04 9.35 -8.14
C ILE A 192 7.15 9.47 -9.36
N THR A 193 6.03 8.73 -9.38
CA THR A 193 5.04 8.81 -10.46
C THR A 193 4.53 10.24 -10.66
N GLN A 194 4.21 10.97 -9.58
CA GLN A 194 3.73 12.35 -9.67
C GLN A 194 4.83 13.29 -10.19
N ILE A 195 6.07 13.17 -9.69
CA ILE A 195 7.21 13.99 -10.14
C ILE A 195 7.45 13.78 -11.65
N LEU A 196 7.51 12.54 -12.10
CA LEU A 196 7.73 12.21 -13.51
C LEU A 196 6.53 12.57 -14.40
N SER A 197 5.34 12.74 -13.82
CA SER A 197 4.15 13.26 -14.51
C SER A 197 4.11 14.79 -14.61
N GLY A 198 5.13 15.49 -14.06
CA GLY A 198 5.32 16.93 -14.21
C GLY A 198 5.12 17.76 -12.93
N TYR A 199 4.95 17.14 -11.76
CA TYR A 199 4.90 17.84 -10.48
C TYR A 199 6.32 17.90 -9.85
N ASP A 200 7.19 18.75 -10.42
CA ASP A 200 8.56 18.96 -9.95
C ASP A 200 8.68 19.71 -8.61
N ASN A 201 7.54 20.18 -8.09
CA ASN A 201 7.39 20.77 -6.76
C ASN A 201 7.22 19.73 -5.63
N ILE A 202 7.37 18.44 -5.91
CA ILE A 202 7.32 17.38 -4.89
C ILE A 202 8.71 16.95 -4.45
N GLU A 203 8.97 16.93 -3.15
CA GLU A 203 10.12 16.30 -2.52
C GLU A 203 9.69 15.03 -1.78
N LEU A 204 10.52 13.97 -1.90
CA LEU A 204 10.32 12.69 -1.21
C LEU A 204 11.14 12.65 0.06
N ILE A 205 10.53 12.28 1.18
CA ILE A 205 11.18 12.25 2.49
C ILE A 205 11.03 10.87 3.11
N ILE A 206 12.17 10.24 3.43
CA ILE A 206 12.24 9.04 4.24
C ILE A 206 12.37 9.50 5.70
N PRO A 207 11.43 9.14 6.60
CA PRO A 207 11.50 9.53 8.00
C PRO A 207 12.82 9.12 8.66
N SER A 208 13.45 10.05 9.37
CA SER A 208 14.81 9.88 9.91
C SER A 208 14.92 8.85 11.04
N SER A 209 13.83 8.64 11.79
CA SER A 209 13.76 7.61 12.84
C SER A 209 13.52 6.19 12.27
N GLY A 210 13.27 6.09 10.97
CA GLY A 210 12.97 4.84 10.27
C GLY A 210 11.55 4.81 9.72
N THR A 211 11.33 3.86 8.83
CA THR A 211 10.04 3.63 8.19
C THR A 211 9.90 2.17 7.79
N SER A 212 8.67 1.75 7.50
CA SER A 212 8.37 0.41 7.00
C SER A 212 8.18 0.38 5.48
N TYR A 213 7.75 -0.78 5.00
CA TYR A 213 7.49 -1.03 3.60
C TYR A 213 6.27 -1.91 3.41
N GLU A 214 5.62 -1.77 2.26
CA GLU A 214 4.63 -2.74 1.81
C GLU A 214 5.28 -3.89 1.04
N ILE A 215 4.63 -5.04 1.07
CA ILE A 215 4.76 -6.08 0.07
C ILE A 215 3.48 -6.05 -0.74
N GLY A 216 3.58 -5.78 -2.03
CA GLY A 216 2.45 -5.93 -2.94
C GLY A 216 2.36 -7.35 -3.42
N ALA A 217 1.19 -7.98 -3.32
CA ALA A 217 1.06 -9.41 -3.51
C ALA A 217 0.06 -9.81 -4.60
N THR A 218 0.04 -11.10 -4.93
CA THR A 218 -0.97 -11.75 -5.75
C THR A 218 -1.44 -13.05 -5.10
N ALA A 219 -2.71 -13.40 -5.28
CA ALA A 219 -3.32 -14.57 -4.68
C ALA A 219 -4.46 -15.12 -5.54
N ILE A 220 -4.85 -16.38 -5.30
CA ILE A 220 -6.02 -17.03 -5.89
C ILE A 220 -7.18 -16.98 -4.90
N PHE A 221 -8.36 -16.56 -5.32
CA PHE A 221 -9.56 -16.63 -4.48
C PHE A 221 -10.07 -18.05 -4.37
N LYS A 222 -10.37 -18.48 -3.16
CA LYS A 222 -10.90 -19.82 -2.90
C LYS A 222 -12.30 -19.98 -3.52
N GLY A 223 -12.48 -21.04 -4.29
CA GLY A 223 -13.72 -21.30 -5.01
C GLY A 223 -13.88 -20.49 -6.29
N CYS A 224 -12.81 -19.90 -6.82
CA CYS A 224 -12.79 -19.22 -8.10
C CYS A 224 -13.24 -20.16 -9.25
N LYS A 225 -13.76 -19.59 -10.33
CA LYS A 225 -14.35 -20.35 -11.44
C LYS A 225 -13.32 -20.92 -12.41
N HIS A 226 -12.16 -20.27 -12.52
CA HIS A 226 -11.13 -20.56 -13.53
C HIS A 226 -9.79 -20.92 -12.89
N GLU A 227 -9.78 -21.92 -11.99
CA GLU A 227 -8.64 -22.27 -11.14
C GLU A 227 -7.32 -22.48 -11.94
N ASN A 228 -7.36 -23.15 -13.09
CA ASN A 228 -6.16 -23.35 -13.91
C ASN A 228 -5.64 -22.04 -14.54
N ALA A 229 -6.52 -21.13 -14.92
CA ALA A 229 -6.13 -19.82 -15.42
C ALA A 229 -5.58 -18.95 -14.26
N ALA A 230 -6.16 -19.06 -13.07
CA ALA A 230 -5.67 -18.40 -11.87
C ALA A 230 -4.26 -18.88 -11.48
N LYS A 231 -3.99 -20.19 -11.51
CA LYS A 231 -2.64 -20.75 -11.28
C LYS A 231 -1.64 -20.23 -12.32
N LEU A 232 -2.03 -20.21 -13.61
CA LEU A 232 -1.20 -19.67 -14.67
C LEU A 232 -0.93 -18.17 -14.46
N TRP A 233 -1.92 -17.41 -13.95
CA TRP A 233 -1.73 -16.01 -13.58
C TRP A 233 -0.68 -15.85 -12.47
N ILE A 234 -0.67 -16.70 -11.44
CA ILE A 234 0.35 -16.64 -10.38
C ILE A 234 1.75 -16.87 -10.97
N GLU A 235 1.92 -17.90 -11.82
CA GLU A 235 3.22 -18.14 -12.47
C GLU A 235 3.67 -16.95 -13.33
N TYR A 236 2.74 -16.36 -14.07
CA TYR A 236 3.00 -15.16 -14.86
C TYR A 236 3.34 -13.95 -13.97
N ALA A 237 2.57 -13.71 -12.92
CA ALA A 237 2.80 -12.59 -11.99
C ALA A 237 4.18 -12.64 -11.32
N LEU A 238 4.74 -13.84 -11.16
CA LEU A 238 6.07 -14.11 -10.61
C LEU A 238 7.14 -14.24 -11.71
N SER A 239 6.91 -13.72 -12.88
CA SER A 239 7.84 -13.77 -14.01
C SER A 239 8.31 -12.38 -14.45
N PRO A 240 9.53 -12.27 -15.05
CA PRO A 240 10.00 -11.03 -15.64
C PRO A 240 9.04 -10.44 -16.69
N GLU A 241 8.32 -11.30 -17.41
CA GLU A 241 7.35 -10.91 -18.43
C GLU A 241 6.20 -10.06 -17.85
N CYS A 242 5.87 -10.26 -16.57
CA CYS A 242 4.88 -9.45 -15.87
C CYS A 242 5.50 -8.25 -15.16
N VAL A 243 6.51 -8.51 -14.31
CA VAL A 243 6.97 -7.46 -13.39
C VAL A 243 7.79 -6.37 -14.09
N ASN A 244 8.52 -6.69 -15.16
CA ASN A 244 9.34 -5.70 -15.87
C ASN A 244 8.52 -4.64 -16.64
N ILE A 245 7.24 -4.91 -16.93
CA ILE A 245 6.36 -3.90 -17.53
C ILE A 245 5.92 -2.81 -16.54
N ALA A 246 6.18 -2.99 -15.25
CA ALA A 246 5.77 -2.03 -14.24
C ALA A 246 6.34 -0.62 -14.51
N LYS A 247 7.66 -0.50 -14.71
CA LYS A 247 8.33 0.78 -14.97
C LYS A 247 7.88 1.46 -16.26
N GLU A 248 7.58 0.69 -17.32
CA GLU A 248 7.06 1.21 -18.59
C GLU A 248 5.63 1.76 -18.45
N ASN A 249 4.97 1.42 -17.35
CA ASN A 249 3.62 1.81 -17.00
C ASN A 249 3.55 2.65 -15.71
N GLU A 250 4.58 3.46 -15.47
CA GLU A 250 4.63 4.46 -14.38
C GLU A 250 4.50 3.86 -12.96
N SER A 251 5.02 2.63 -12.79
CA SER A 251 5.01 1.92 -11.51
C SER A 251 6.45 1.61 -11.11
N TYR A 252 6.95 2.32 -10.08
CA TYR A 252 8.37 2.38 -9.72
C TYR A 252 8.68 1.70 -8.38
N GLN A 253 7.88 0.70 -8.01
CA GLN A 253 8.15 -0.16 -6.85
C GLN A 253 9.38 -1.03 -7.08
N PHE A 254 10.12 -1.34 -6.01
CA PHE A 254 11.16 -2.36 -6.08
C PHE A 254 10.58 -3.75 -6.34
N LEU A 255 11.16 -4.49 -7.26
CA LEU A 255 10.72 -5.83 -7.61
C LEU A 255 11.39 -6.86 -6.70
N VAL A 256 10.63 -7.87 -6.27
CA VAL A 256 11.07 -8.88 -5.30
C VAL A 256 11.43 -10.23 -5.95
N ILE A 257 11.70 -10.21 -7.25
CA ILE A 257 12.01 -11.37 -8.09
C ILE A 257 13.45 -11.21 -8.61
N ASP A 258 14.30 -12.21 -8.44
CA ASP A 258 15.76 -12.16 -8.64
C ASP A 258 16.20 -11.92 -10.10
N ASN A 259 15.38 -12.29 -11.05
CA ASN A 259 15.62 -12.12 -12.49
C ASN A 259 14.83 -10.94 -13.11
N ALA A 260 14.28 -10.05 -12.29
CA ALA A 260 13.58 -8.84 -12.72
C ALA A 260 14.52 -7.64 -12.90
N GLU A 261 14.15 -6.72 -13.78
CA GLU A 261 14.84 -5.46 -13.99
C GLU A 261 14.32 -4.39 -13.02
N GLN A 262 15.13 -4.03 -12.01
CA GLN A 262 14.75 -3.01 -11.04
C GLN A 262 14.52 -1.64 -11.70
N PRO A 263 13.52 -0.84 -11.25
CA PRO A 263 13.33 0.51 -11.74
C PRO A 263 14.47 1.41 -11.23
N GLU A 264 15.26 1.94 -12.17
CA GLU A 264 16.38 2.85 -11.84
C GLU A 264 15.89 4.15 -11.20
N GLU A 265 14.67 4.57 -11.53
CA GLU A 265 14.01 5.76 -11.02
C GLU A 265 13.93 5.75 -9.50
N ALA A 266 13.57 4.63 -8.87
CA ALA A 266 13.52 4.53 -7.41
C ALA A 266 14.88 4.88 -6.77
N THR A 267 15.97 4.36 -7.31
CA THR A 267 17.34 4.63 -6.82
C THR A 267 17.76 6.07 -7.14
N GLN A 268 17.42 6.62 -8.32
CA GLN A 268 17.72 8.00 -8.71
C GLN A 268 17.08 9.02 -7.77
N PHE A 269 15.90 8.72 -7.22
CA PHE A 269 15.22 9.52 -6.18
C PHE A 269 15.71 9.22 -4.75
N GLY A 270 16.81 8.46 -4.60
CA GLY A 270 17.46 8.22 -3.31
C GLY A 270 16.77 7.16 -2.44
N LEU A 271 15.84 6.38 -3.01
CA LEU A 271 15.21 5.28 -2.28
C LEU A 271 16.17 4.09 -2.19
N ASP A 272 16.25 3.50 -0.99
CA ASP A 272 17.00 2.29 -0.71
C ASP A 272 16.03 1.25 -0.11
N PRO A 273 15.82 0.12 -0.79
CA PRO A 273 14.87 -0.91 -0.31
C PRO A 273 15.28 -1.55 1.02
N ASP A 274 16.54 -1.44 1.40
CA ASP A 274 17.08 -2.03 2.63
C ASP A 274 17.09 -1.04 3.81
N ASN A 275 16.84 0.25 3.56
CA ASN A 275 16.77 1.29 4.60
C ASN A 275 15.37 1.38 5.21
N VAL A 276 14.95 0.30 5.87
CA VAL A 276 13.63 0.15 6.51
C VAL A 276 13.80 -0.50 7.88
N ILE A 277 12.80 -0.34 8.76
CA ILE A 277 12.78 -1.03 10.05
C ILE A 277 12.64 -2.55 9.86
N ASP A 278 13.02 -3.31 10.87
CA ASP A 278 12.70 -4.74 10.95
C ASP A 278 11.20 -4.88 11.27
N TYR A 279 10.38 -4.81 10.21
CA TYR A 279 8.93 -4.81 10.31
C TYR A 279 8.41 -6.21 10.61
N ASP A 280 7.68 -6.35 11.74
CA ASP A 280 7.09 -7.60 12.17
C ASP A 280 5.75 -7.86 11.45
N PHE A 281 5.80 -8.66 10.37
CA PHE A 281 4.62 -9.06 9.60
C PHE A 281 3.69 -10.00 10.38
N GLU A 282 4.19 -10.78 11.34
CA GLU A 282 3.35 -11.66 12.15
C GLU A 282 2.55 -10.86 13.17
N ASP A 283 3.17 -9.86 13.83
CA ASP A 283 2.44 -8.93 14.70
C ASP A 283 1.34 -8.20 13.92
N ALA A 284 1.67 -7.68 12.74
CA ALA A 284 0.71 -7.01 11.86
C ALA A 284 -0.45 -7.94 11.49
N LYS A 285 -0.17 -9.19 11.10
CA LYS A 285 -1.18 -10.21 10.76
C LYS A 285 -2.14 -10.49 11.92
N GLU A 286 -1.62 -10.56 13.13
CA GLU A 286 -2.41 -10.90 14.32
C GLU A 286 -3.23 -9.72 14.84
N HIS A 287 -2.72 -8.48 14.73
CA HIS A 287 -3.24 -7.35 15.50
C HIS A 287 -3.77 -6.18 14.66
N THR A 288 -3.54 -6.12 13.34
CA THR A 288 -3.95 -4.97 12.51
C THR A 288 -5.43 -4.60 12.69
N ALA A 289 -6.33 -5.58 12.73
CA ALA A 289 -7.77 -5.31 12.90
C ALA A 289 -8.03 -4.55 14.21
N GLN A 290 -7.43 -5.01 15.32
CA GLN A 290 -7.55 -4.36 16.62
C GLN A 290 -6.93 -2.96 16.62
N TYR A 291 -5.73 -2.80 16.03
CA TYR A 291 -5.07 -1.50 15.96
C TYR A 291 -5.87 -0.46 15.15
N VAL A 292 -6.60 -0.90 14.12
CA VAL A 292 -7.52 -0.03 13.36
C VAL A 292 -8.72 0.41 14.20
N GLU A 293 -9.30 -0.48 15.00
CA GLU A 293 -10.38 -0.14 15.94
C GLU A 293 -9.88 0.88 16.98
N ASP A 294 -8.72 0.63 17.58
CA ASP A 294 -8.12 1.50 18.58
C ASP A 294 -7.74 2.88 18.00
N PHE A 295 -7.27 2.91 16.74
CA PHE A 295 -7.07 4.15 16.01
C PHE A 295 -8.37 4.97 15.91
N PHE A 296 -9.47 4.36 15.47
CA PHE A 296 -10.75 5.08 15.38
C PHE A 296 -11.25 5.50 16.75
N GLU A 297 -11.10 4.70 17.78
CA GLU A 297 -11.42 5.12 19.16
C GLU A 297 -10.59 6.34 19.57
N ALA A 298 -9.30 6.33 19.26
CA ALA A 298 -8.38 7.41 19.60
C ALA A 298 -8.73 8.73 18.90
N VAL A 299 -9.07 8.71 17.60
CA VAL A 299 -9.28 9.94 16.79
C VAL A 299 -10.71 10.42 16.78
N THR A 300 -11.71 9.56 17.03
CA THR A 300 -13.14 9.90 16.95
C THR A 300 -13.86 9.84 18.30
N ASN A 301 -13.17 9.50 19.38
CA ASN A 301 -13.75 9.17 20.70
C ASN A 301 -14.85 8.08 20.59
N GLY A 302 -14.65 7.12 19.70
CA GLY A 302 -15.57 6.01 19.44
C GLY A 302 -15.20 5.24 18.19
N SER A 303 -16.12 4.46 17.65
CA SER A 303 -15.90 3.63 16.46
C SER A 303 -15.82 4.45 15.16
N ALA A 304 -15.45 3.79 14.07
CA ALA A 304 -15.48 4.37 12.71
C ALA A 304 -16.85 4.96 12.32
N GLU A 305 -17.94 4.46 12.94
CA GLU A 305 -19.30 5.00 12.75
C GLU A 305 -19.45 6.45 13.25
N ASN A 306 -18.62 6.86 14.20
CA ASN A 306 -18.58 8.22 14.74
C ASN A 306 -17.61 9.13 13.99
N ALA A 307 -16.87 8.62 13.00
CA ALA A 307 -15.96 9.42 12.19
C ALA A 307 -16.76 10.51 11.44
N ASP A 308 -16.21 11.72 11.39
CA ASP A 308 -16.75 12.76 10.53
C ASP A 308 -16.64 12.33 9.06
N SER A 309 -17.76 11.98 8.46
CA SER A 309 -17.82 11.49 7.08
C SER A 309 -17.26 12.48 6.06
N SER A 310 -17.17 13.76 6.38
CA SER A 310 -16.56 14.78 5.52
C SER A 310 -15.02 14.67 5.46
N ARG A 311 -14.40 14.04 6.46
CA ARG A 311 -12.93 13.85 6.55
C ARG A 311 -12.48 12.43 6.17
N PHE A 312 -13.30 11.41 6.47
CA PHE A 312 -13.02 10.01 6.17
C PHE A 312 -13.77 9.58 4.92
N LEU A 313 -13.10 9.65 3.76
CA LEU A 313 -13.71 9.27 2.50
C LEU A 313 -13.83 7.75 2.37
N THR A 314 -15.02 7.31 1.97
CA THR A 314 -15.35 5.89 1.69
C THR A 314 -15.85 5.67 0.26
N GLU A 315 -16.12 6.77 -0.50
CA GLU A 315 -16.62 6.75 -1.87
C GLU A 315 -15.67 7.42 -2.85
#